data_0d0cf308757e85d22e3688b5e733aa44
#
_entry.id   0d0cf308757e85d22e3688b5e733aa44
#
_cell.length_a   1.000
_cell.length_b   1.000
_cell.length_c   1.000
_cell.angle_alpha   90.00
_cell.angle_beta   90.00
_cell.angle_gamma   90.00
#
_symmetry.space_group_name_H-M   'P 1'
#
loop_
_entity.id
_entity.type
_entity.pdbx_description
1 polymer ?
#
loop_
_entity_poly.entity_id
_entity_poly.type
_entity_poly.pdbx_seq_one_letter_code
_entity_poly.pdbx_strand_id
1 'polypeptide(L)'
;MRMNAEGIKVLISGRLNGAEMARSEGFKEGRVPLSTFRADIDYALAEAHTTYGRMGIKVWIMKGEVYGKRDLSPLAGMDKKQAGQGGGKVEILLGEIENLLTKVENQTLVKESKFKNLKKNVTA
;
A
#
# COMPACT_ATOMS: atom_id res chain seq x y z
N MET A 1 -7.99 -6.73 18.14
CA MET A 1 -7.77 -6.02 19.41
C MET A 1 -6.28 -5.77 19.71
N ARG A 2 -5.37 -6.75 19.58
CA ARG A 2 -3.91 -6.53 19.81
C ARG A 2 -3.24 -5.52 18.86
N MET A 3 -3.84 -5.25 17.71
CA MET A 3 -3.35 -4.31 16.69
C MET A 3 -4.05 -2.94 16.75
N ASN A 4 -4.48 -2.53 17.94
CA ASN A 4 -5.17 -1.25 18.19
C ASN A 4 -6.51 -1.07 17.46
N ALA A 5 -7.23 -2.15 17.14
CA ALA A 5 -8.61 -2.03 16.70
C ALA A 5 -9.52 -1.74 17.90
N GLU A 6 -10.45 -0.79 17.76
CA GLU A 6 -11.40 -0.44 18.81
C GLU A 6 -12.54 -1.47 18.95
N GLY A 7 -12.82 -2.18 17.87
CA GLY A 7 -13.84 -3.22 17.90
C GLY A 7 -13.89 -4.05 16.64
N ILE A 8 -14.47 -5.22 16.79
CA ILE A 8 -14.71 -6.16 15.71
C ILE A 8 -16.13 -6.72 15.80
N LYS A 9 -16.75 -6.91 14.65
CA LYS A 9 -18.02 -7.64 14.51
C LYS A 9 -17.86 -8.65 13.38
N VAL A 10 -18.22 -9.89 13.67
CA VAL A 10 -18.21 -10.99 12.70
C VAL A 10 -19.60 -11.58 12.62
N LEU A 11 -20.10 -11.81 11.42
CA LEU A 11 -21.35 -12.50 11.17
C LEU A 11 -21.08 -13.67 10.22
N ILE A 12 -21.42 -14.86 10.67
CA ILE A 12 -21.27 -16.10 9.91
C ILE A 12 -22.65 -16.66 9.63
N SER A 13 -22.96 -16.99 8.38
CA SER A 13 -24.26 -17.53 7.98
C SER A 13 -24.10 -18.72 7.05
N GLY A 14 -24.94 -19.73 7.24
CA GLY A 14 -24.92 -20.94 6.45
C GLY A 14 -25.20 -22.20 7.28
N ARG A 15 -24.83 -23.34 6.76
CA ARG A 15 -24.96 -24.64 7.42
C ARG A 15 -23.79 -24.88 8.39
N LEU A 16 -23.86 -24.26 9.55
CA LEU A 16 -22.80 -24.34 10.55
C LEU A 16 -22.69 -25.77 11.10
N ASN A 17 -21.48 -26.31 11.17
CA ASN A 17 -21.17 -27.70 11.55
C ASN A 17 -21.88 -28.77 10.71
N GLY A 18 -22.26 -28.45 9.47
CA GLY A 18 -22.96 -29.38 8.60
C GLY A 18 -24.43 -29.62 8.94
N ALA A 19 -25.03 -28.78 9.80
CA ALA A 19 -26.44 -28.88 10.14
C ALA A 19 -27.34 -28.74 8.91
N GLU A 20 -28.46 -29.46 8.87
CA GLU A 20 -29.39 -29.38 7.73
C GLU A 20 -30.04 -28.02 7.58
N MET A 21 -30.35 -27.36 8.70
CA MET A 21 -30.90 -26.02 8.71
C MET A 21 -29.78 -24.98 8.81
N ALA A 22 -29.76 -24.07 7.85
CA ALA A 22 -28.86 -22.93 7.88
C ALA A 22 -29.24 -21.97 9.02
N ARG A 23 -28.23 -21.42 9.70
CA ARG A 23 -28.39 -20.41 10.73
C ARG A 23 -27.34 -19.33 10.61
N SER A 24 -27.56 -18.22 11.28
CA SER A 24 -26.59 -17.14 11.36
C SER A 24 -26.12 -16.99 12.81
N GLU A 25 -24.82 -16.90 12.98
CA GLU A 25 -24.19 -16.61 14.27
C GLU A 25 -23.36 -15.33 14.16
N GLY A 26 -23.46 -14.47 15.16
CA GLY A 26 -22.75 -13.19 15.19
C GLY A 26 -21.97 -13.03 16.48
N PHE A 27 -20.72 -12.60 16.33
CA PHE A 27 -19.82 -12.25 17.44
C PHE A 27 -19.46 -10.77 17.34
N LYS A 28 -19.42 -10.12 18.47
CA LYS A 28 -19.03 -8.71 18.57
C LYS A 28 -18.15 -8.52 19.79
N GLU A 29 -17.03 -7.86 19.60
CA GLU A 29 -16.13 -7.45 20.68
C GLU A 29 -15.74 -5.98 20.50
N GLY A 30 -15.75 -5.23 21.59
CA GLY A 30 -15.48 -3.80 21.57
C GLY A 30 -16.61 -2.98 20.94
N ARG A 31 -16.25 -1.82 20.39
CA ARG A 31 -17.18 -0.82 19.86
C ARG A 31 -17.17 -0.83 18.32
N VAL A 32 -18.32 -1.08 17.68
CA VAL A 32 -18.47 -1.00 16.21
C VAL A 32 -19.73 -0.19 15.88
N PRO A 33 -19.65 1.16 15.90
CA PRO A 33 -20.79 2.04 15.64
C PRO A 33 -20.99 2.19 14.11
N LEU A 34 -21.83 1.36 13.51
CA LEU A 34 -22.09 1.39 12.07
C LEU A 34 -22.83 2.65 11.59
N SER A 35 -23.51 3.37 12.49
CA SER A 35 -24.25 4.60 12.18
C SER A 35 -23.42 5.88 12.30
N THR A 36 -22.18 5.81 12.75
CA THR A 36 -21.32 6.97 12.96
C THR A 36 -20.50 7.25 11.69
N PHE A 37 -20.74 8.40 11.02
CA PHE A 37 -20.05 8.76 9.76
C PHE A 37 -18.55 9.01 9.93
N ARG A 38 -18.11 9.46 11.09
CA ARG A 38 -16.67 9.67 11.39
C ARG A 38 -15.92 8.38 11.71
N ALA A 39 -16.64 7.28 11.93
CA ALA A 39 -16.01 6.00 12.22
C ALA A 39 -15.29 5.43 10.99
N ASP A 40 -14.04 5.03 11.17
CA ASP A 40 -13.27 4.32 10.16
C ASP A 40 -13.47 2.82 10.33
N ILE A 41 -14.40 2.28 9.54
CA ILE A 41 -14.79 0.87 9.60
C ILE A 41 -14.35 0.19 8.32
N ASP A 42 -13.49 -0.79 8.46
CA ASP A 42 -13.12 -1.69 7.38
C ASP A 42 -14.10 -2.85 7.29
N TYR A 43 -14.50 -3.20 6.08
CA TYR A 43 -15.47 -4.26 5.84
C TYR A 43 -14.94 -5.26 4.83
N ALA A 44 -15.12 -6.53 5.15
CA ALA A 44 -14.79 -7.63 4.24
C ALA A 44 -15.93 -8.66 4.20
N LEU A 45 -16.16 -9.18 3.00
CA LEU A 45 -17.05 -10.31 2.75
C LEU A 45 -16.21 -11.45 2.19
N ALA A 46 -16.35 -12.62 2.79
CA ALA A 46 -15.74 -13.85 2.31
C ALA A 46 -16.78 -14.97 2.23
N GLU A 47 -16.60 -15.89 1.31
CA GLU A 47 -17.43 -17.08 1.17
C GLU A 47 -16.57 -18.32 1.33
N ALA A 48 -16.98 -19.24 2.19
CA ALA A 48 -16.36 -20.55 2.34
C ALA A 48 -17.17 -21.60 1.58
N HIS A 49 -16.52 -22.25 0.63
CA HIS A 49 -17.11 -23.37 -0.11
C HIS A 49 -16.93 -24.66 0.66
N THR A 50 -18.02 -25.25 1.09
CA THR A 50 -18.03 -26.53 1.80
C THR A 50 -18.78 -27.59 1.03
N THR A 51 -18.66 -28.86 1.42
CA THR A 51 -19.42 -29.97 0.84
C THR A 51 -20.95 -29.80 1.00
N TYR A 52 -21.38 -29.04 2.02
CA TYR A 52 -22.79 -28.75 2.32
C TYR A 52 -23.33 -27.46 1.68
N GLY A 53 -22.50 -26.74 0.92
CA GLY A 53 -22.86 -25.50 0.29
C GLY A 53 -21.88 -24.37 0.63
N ARG A 54 -22.32 -23.13 0.47
CA ARG A 54 -21.52 -21.92 0.75
C ARG A 54 -21.89 -21.35 2.10
N MET A 55 -20.89 -20.94 2.86
CA MET A 55 -21.06 -20.16 4.08
C MET A 55 -20.59 -18.74 3.82
N GLY A 56 -21.40 -17.75 4.16
CA GLY A 56 -21.06 -16.34 4.06
C GLY A 56 -20.46 -15.84 5.37
N ILE A 57 -19.35 -15.11 5.28
CA ILE A 57 -18.66 -14.51 6.42
C ILE A 57 -18.55 -13.01 6.15
N LYS A 58 -19.10 -12.21 7.06
CA LYS A 58 -19.01 -10.75 7.02
C LYS A 58 -18.22 -10.28 8.23
N VAL A 59 -17.23 -9.42 8.01
CA VAL A 59 -16.36 -8.89 9.07
C VAL A 59 -16.36 -7.38 9.00
N TRP A 60 -16.52 -6.72 10.12
CA TRP A 60 -16.37 -5.28 10.30
C TRP A 60 -15.31 -5.03 11.37
N ILE A 61 -14.35 -4.21 11.08
CA ILE A 61 -13.26 -3.84 11.98
C ILE A 61 -13.27 -2.34 12.16
N MET A 62 -13.49 -1.88 13.38
CA MET A 62 -13.39 -0.47 13.76
C MET A 62 -11.91 -0.14 14.04
N LYS A 63 -11.32 0.74 13.23
CA LYS A 63 -9.93 1.20 13.38
C LYS A 63 -9.82 2.43 14.28
N GLY A 64 -10.88 3.23 14.33
CA GLY A 64 -10.92 4.47 15.11
C GLY A 64 -11.88 5.48 14.51
N GLU A 65 -11.82 6.73 14.99
CA GLU A 65 -12.60 7.83 14.44
C GLU A 65 -11.69 8.80 13.68
N VAL A 66 -12.11 9.23 12.49
CA VAL A 66 -11.39 10.19 11.66
C VAL A 66 -12.12 11.52 11.66
N TYR A 67 -11.44 12.57 12.12
CA TYR A 67 -11.93 13.94 12.13
C TYR A 67 -11.30 14.71 10.97
N GLY A 68 -12.09 15.39 10.14
CA GLY A 68 -11.65 16.17 9.01
C GLY A 68 -12.36 15.84 7.70
N LYS A 69 -11.92 16.44 6.61
CA LYS A 69 -12.44 16.15 5.27
C LYS A 69 -11.99 14.77 4.82
N ARG A 70 -12.95 13.88 4.56
CA ARG A 70 -12.69 12.62 3.85
C ARG A 70 -12.77 12.88 2.36
N ASP A 71 -11.75 12.48 1.64
CA ASP A 71 -11.83 12.39 0.19
C ASP A 71 -12.68 11.17 -0.17
N LEU A 72 -13.92 11.45 -0.59
CA LEU A 72 -14.87 10.43 -1.02
C LEU A 72 -14.71 10.07 -2.51
N SER A 73 -13.68 10.57 -3.18
CA SER A 73 -13.42 10.22 -4.56
C SER A 73 -13.06 8.74 -4.68
N PRO A 74 -13.58 8.03 -5.69
CA PRO A 74 -13.26 6.61 -5.91
C PRO A 74 -11.77 6.32 -6.08
N LEU A 75 -10.98 7.35 -6.42
CA LEU A 75 -9.55 7.29 -6.67
C LEU A 75 -8.69 7.68 -5.46
N ALA A 76 -9.28 8.20 -4.37
CA ALA A 76 -8.53 8.64 -3.18
C ALA A 76 -7.68 7.56 -2.49
N GLY A 77 -7.98 6.28 -2.76
CA GLY A 77 -7.20 5.15 -2.26
C GLY A 77 -6.12 4.66 -3.23
N MET A 78 -6.18 5.03 -4.51
CA MET A 78 -5.22 4.57 -5.53
C MET A 78 -3.97 5.45 -5.56
N ASP A 79 -4.12 6.76 -5.39
CA ASP A 79 -3.01 7.71 -5.44
C ASP A 79 -2.00 7.53 -4.29
N LYS A 80 -2.48 7.12 -3.10
CA LYS A 80 -1.60 6.85 -1.95
C LYS A 80 -0.75 5.59 -2.07
N LYS A 81 -1.16 4.60 -2.85
CA LYS A 81 -0.35 3.39 -3.07
C LYS A 81 0.72 3.57 -4.15
N GLN A 82 0.53 4.48 -5.09
CA GLN A 82 1.53 4.77 -6.13
C GLN A 82 2.54 5.84 -5.71
N ALA A 83 2.14 6.81 -4.89
CA ALA A 83 3.06 7.83 -4.37
C ALA A 83 4.10 7.28 -3.37
N GLY A 84 3.85 6.13 -2.74
CA GLY A 84 4.79 5.51 -1.79
C GLY A 84 5.85 4.60 -2.41
N GLN A 85 5.72 4.19 -3.69
CA GLN A 85 6.68 3.28 -4.33
C GLN A 85 7.34 3.84 -5.61
N GLY A 86 6.88 4.97 -6.14
CA GLY A 86 7.41 5.53 -7.39
C GLY A 86 8.41 6.66 -7.23
N GLY A 87 8.27 7.51 -6.21
CA GLY A 87 9.09 8.72 -6.04
C GLY A 87 10.54 8.43 -5.69
N GLY A 88 10.79 7.53 -4.75
CA GLY A 88 12.15 7.24 -4.29
C GLY A 88 13.05 6.55 -5.30
N LYS A 89 12.47 5.77 -6.20
CA LYS A 89 13.24 5.01 -7.20
C LYS A 89 13.68 5.87 -8.40
N VAL A 90 12.88 6.87 -8.75
CA VAL A 90 13.19 7.82 -9.84
C VAL A 90 14.22 8.85 -9.39
N GLU A 91 14.13 9.35 -8.17
CA GLU A 91 15.14 10.28 -7.62
C GLU A 91 16.52 9.61 -7.42
N ILE A 92 16.54 8.36 -6.97
CA ILE A 92 17.79 7.58 -6.84
C ILE A 92 18.42 7.35 -8.22
N LEU A 93 17.63 6.99 -9.24
CA LEU A 93 18.10 6.80 -10.61
C LEU A 93 18.60 8.11 -11.25
N LEU A 94 17.92 9.25 -11.02
CA LEU A 94 18.37 10.57 -11.46
C LEU A 94 19.69 10.95 -10.80
N GLY A 95 19.86 10.72 -9.53
CA GLY A 95 21.13 10.95 -8.81
C GLY A 95 22.28 10.06 -9.32
N GLU A 96 22.02 8.81 -9.67
CA GLU A 96 23.02 7.93 -10.29
C GLU A 96 23.40 8.36 -11.71
N ILE A 97 22.44 8.84 -12.51
CA ILE A 97 22.69 9.35 -13.86
C ILE A 97 23.52 10.64 -13.80
N GLU A 98 23.25 11.56 -12.91
CA GLU A 98 24.05 12.77 -12.71
C GLU A 98 25.48 12.45 -12.28
N ASN A 99 25.68 11.50 -11.37
CA ASN A 99 26.98 11.03 -10.95
C ASN A 99 27.76 10.36 -12.09
N LEU A 100 27.09 9.62 -12.95
CA LEU A 100 27.72 9.01 -14.14
C LEU A 100 28.09 10.06 -15.20
N LEU A 101 27.24 11.07 -15.41
CA LEU A 101 27.51 12.17 -16.33
C LEU A 101 28.75 12.99 -15.88
N THR A 102 28.83 13.37 -14.62
CA THR A 102 30.00 14.10 -14.06
C THR A 102 31.28 13.26 -14.15
N LYS A 103 31.18 11.95 -13.97
CA LYS A 103 32.32 11.02 -14.11
C LYS A 103 32.83 10.91 -15.56
N VAL A 104 31.93 10.89 -16.54
CA VAL A 104 32.28 10.88 -17.97
C VAL A 104 32.86 12.23 -18.37
N GLU A 105 32.30 13.34 -17.92
CA GLU A 105 32.80 14.69 -18.22
C GLU A 105 34.23 14.92 -17.66
N ASN A 106 34.48 14.46 -16.43
CA ASN A 106 35.84 14.48 -15.86
C ASN A 106 36.84 13.59 -16.63
N GLN A 107 36.42 12.45 -17.16
CA GLN A 107 37.27 11.59 -17.98
C GLN A 107 37.59 12.22 -19.34
N THR A 108 36.68 12.96 -19.96
CA THR A 108 36.93 13.67 -21.22
C THR A 108 37.88 14.85 -21.02
N LEU A 109 37.72 15.62 -19.94
CA LEU A 109 38.64 16.72 -19.60
C LEU A 109 40.06 16.22 -19.33
N VAL A 110 40.22 15.08 -18.64
CA VAL A 110 41.55 14.46 -18.42
C VAL A 110 42.19 13.97 -19.73
N LYS A 111 41.40 13.45 -20.66
CA LYS A 111 41.89 13.04 -21.99
C LYS A 111 42.31 14.24 -22.82
N GLU A 112 41.56 15.32 -22.84
CA GLU A 112 41.91 16.56 -23.55
C GLU A 112 43.18 17.21 -23.01
N SER A 113 43.36 17.24 -21.69
CA SER A 113 44.60 17.76 -21.08
C SER A 113 45.84 16.91 -21.43
N LYS A 114 45.70 15.58 -21.48
CA LYS A 114 46.75 14.69 -21.94
C LYS A 114 47.08 14.89 -23.42
N PHE A 115 46.08 15.10 -24.27
CA PHE A 115 46.30 15.40 -25.70
C PHE A 115 46.99 16.76 -25.93
N LYS A 116 46.65 17.80 -25.16
CA LYS A 116 47.31 19.11 -25.20
C LYS A 116 48.79 19.03 -24.78
N ASN A 117 49.09 18.22 -23.75
CA ASN A 117 50.47 18.00 -23.32
C ASN A 117 51.30 17.20 -24.33
N LEU A 118 50.71 16.21 -24.98
CA LEU A 118 51.37 15.45 -26.07
C LEU A 118 51.67 16.34 -27.28
N LYS A 119 50.78 17.25 -27.67
CA LYS A 119 51.05 18.22 -28.76
C LYS A 119 52.17 19.19 -28.45
N LYS A 120 52.31 19.62 -27.17
CA LYS A 120 53.41 20.50 -26.75
C LYS A 120 54.79 19.81 -26.80
N ASN A 121 54.85 18.51 -26.58
CA ASN A 121 56.12 17.75 -26.63
C ASN A 121 56.56 17.34 -28.04
N VAL A 122 55.66 17.44 -29.04
CA VAL A 122 56.00 17.13 -30.46
C VAL A 122 56.45 18.37 -31.24
N THR A 123 56.22 19.60 -30.69
CA THR A 123 56.59 20.88 -31.34
C THR A 123 57.85 21.53 -30.70
N ALA A 124 58.47 20.82 -29.79
CA ALA A 124 59.79 21.20 -29.22
C ALA A 124 60.90 20.26 -29.86
#